data_b88b025e5500fe3c1e6fbf4314093ffd
#
_entry.id   b88b025e5500fe3c1e6fbf4314093ffd
#
_cell.length_a   1.000
_cell.length_b   1.000
_cell.length_c   1.000
_cell.angle_alpha   90.00
_cell.angle_beta   90.00
_cell.angle_gamma   90.00
#
_symmetry.space_group_name_H-M   'P 1'
#
loop_
_entity.id
_entity.type
_entity.pdbx_description
1 polymer ?
#
loop_
_entity_poly.entity_id
_entity_poly.type
_entity_poly.pdbx_seq_one_letter_code
_entity_poly.pdbx_strand_id
1 'polypeptide(L)'
;MTNENGQKAVFIDRDGTLIEEVNFLSRTDELRLFPYTRESIELLKQHGYLVVVVTNQSGIGRNIYNEADMHAIHESIQEQLSGALNGFYFCPHLPCDGCACRKPNLGMIEAARADLGIDMENSWMIGDKKLDVETGENAGIKTAMVLTGYGKRHVKELERPPDVLAENLLEAVKRIVAG
;
A
#
# COMPACT_ATOMS: atom_id res chain seq x y z
N MET A 1 -11.05 -25.88 13.70
CA MET A 1 -9.92 -26.16 12.79
C MET A 1 -9.26 -24.81 12.49
N THR A 2 -8.15 -24.53 13.13
CA THR A 2 -7.33 -23.35 12.84
C THR A 2 -6.72 -23.59 11.46
N ASN A 3 -7.03 -22.74 10.47
CA ASN A 3 -6.31 -22.72 9.20
C ASN A 3 -4.82 -22.53 9.51
N GLU A 4 -4.01 -23.55 9.29
CA GLU A 4 -2.54 -23.50 9.42
C GLU A 4 -1.95 -22.55 8.36
N ASN A 5 -2.70 -22.21 7.33
CA ASN A 5 -2.36 -21.17 6.36
C ASN A 5 -3.02 -19.87 6.81
N GLY A 6 -2.22 -18.83 7.05
CA GLY A 6 -2.69 -17.49 7.41
C GLY A 6 -3.70 -16.91 6.39
N GLN A 7 -4.17 -15.72 6.61
CA GLN A 7 -5.10 -15.04 5.69
C GLN A 7 -4.32 -14.27 4.62
N LYS A 8 -4.69 -14.45 3.35
CA LYS A 8 -4.07 -13.68 2.25
C LYS A 8 -4.33 -12.20 2.37
N ALA A 9 -3.38 -11.38 1.97
CA ALA A 9 -3.44 -9.93 2.08
C ALA A 9 -3.12 -9.22 0.77
N VAL A 10 -3.62 -8.00 0.64
CA VAL A 10 -3.12 -7.03 -0.32
C VAL A 10 -2.50 -5.89 0.46
N PHE A 11 -1.19 -5.72 0.29
CA PHE A 11 -0.45 -4.56 0.76
C PHE A 11 -0.60 -3.45 -0.26
N ILE A 12 -1.00 -2.27 0.17
CA ILE A 12 -1.28 -1.13 -0.73
C ILE A 12 -0.46 0.08 -0.30
N ASP A 13 0.24 0.72 -1.24
CA ASP A 13 0.80 2.05 -1.00
C ASP A 13 -0.33 3.07 -0.80
N ARG A 14 -0.08 4.11 -0.03
CA ARG A 14 -1.07 5.13 0.29
C ARG A 14 -1.17 6.18 -0.82
N ASP A 15 -0.14 6.99 -0.95
CA ASP A 15 -0.11 8.19 -1.81
C ASP A 15 0.06 7.81 -3.28
N GLY A 16 -0.84 8.23 -4.13
CA GLY A 16 -0.85 7.89 -5.57
C GLY A 16 -1.50 6.56 -5.91
N THR A 17 -1.92 5.76 -4.92
CA THR A 17 -2.53 4.44 -5.12
C THR A 17 -3.91 4.36 -4.46
N LEU A 18 -3.99 4.53 -3.15
CA LEU A 18 -5.23 4.55 -2.37
C LEU A 18 -5.88 5.94 -2.37
N ILE A 19 -5.05 6.96 -2.29
CA ILE A 19 -5.43 8.38 -2.29
C ILE A 19 -4.68 9.14 -3.39
N GLU A 20 -5.20 10.29 -3.79
CA GLU A 20 -4.50 11.17 -4.72
C GLU A 20 -3.13 11.59 -4.15
N GLU A 21 -2.13 11.69 -5.03
CA GLU A 21 -0.80 12.15 -4.64
C GLU A 21 -0.84 13.65 -4.35
N VAL A 22 -0.57 14.00 -3.11
CA VAL A 22 -0.32 15.35 -2.64
C VAL A 22 1.06 15.36 -2.03
N ASN A 23 1.96 16.17 -2.57
CA ASN A 23 3.34 16.21 -2.09
C ASN A 23 3.39 16.56 -0.61
N PHE A 24 3.84 15.59 0.22
CA PHE A 24 3.86 15.69 1.68
C PHE A 24 2.50 16.02 2.31
N LEU A 25 1.46 15.24 1.98
CA LEU A 25 0.14 15.38 2.58
C LEU A 25 0.23 15.37 4.12
N SER A 26 -0.21 16.46 4.74
CA SER A 26 -0.14 16.67 6.18
C SER A 26 -1.46 17.14 6.81
N ARG A 27 -2.45 17.48 5.98
CA ARG A 27 -3.74 18.04 6.42
C ARG A 27 -4.89 17.18 5.92
N THR A 28 -5.84 16.90 6.77
CA THR A 28 -7.03 16.09 6.43
C THR A 28 -7.95 16.77 5.42
N ASP A 29 -7.98 18.09 5.36
CA ASP A 29 -8.78 18.84 4.38
C ASP A 29 -8.21 18.77 2.95
N GLU A 30 -6.95 18.37 2.77
CA GLU A 30 -6.31 18.14 1.49
C GLU A 30 -6.40 16.67 1.04
N LEU A 31 -6.83 15.75 1.94
CA LEU A 31 -6.99 14.34 1.64
C LEU A 31 -8.10 14.11 0.61
N ARG A 32 -7.79 13.36 -0.45
CA ARG A 32 -8.75 12.93 -1.47
C ARG A 32 -8.57 11.44 -1.75
N LEU A 33 -9.57 10.63 -1.44
CA LEU A 33 -9.65 9.27 -1.96
C LEU A 33 -9.91 9.33 -3.47
N PHE A 34 -9.33 8.39 -4.23
CA PHE A 34 -9.79 8.19 -5.60
C PHE A 34 -11.26 7.73 -5.62
N PRO A 35 -12.05 8.08 -6.64
CA PRO A 35 -13.49 7.76 -6.68
C PRO A 35 -13.81 6.27 -6.57
N TYR A 36 -12.89 5.42 -7.00
CA TYR A 36 -13.02 3.97 -7.04
C TYR A 36 -12.37 3.26 -5.83
N THR A 37 -11.76 3.97 -4.91
CA THR A 37 -11.02 3.36 -3.79
C THR A 37 -11.94 2.51 -2.92
N ARG A 38 -13.10 3.03 -2.54
CA ARG A 38 -14.08 2.27 -1.73
C ARG A 38 -14.48 0.96 -2.40
N GLU A 39 -14.90 1.00 -3.67
CA GLU A 39 -15.27 -0.19 -4.43
C GLU A 39 -14.13 -1.21 -4.49
N SER A 40 -12.90 -0.73 -4.67
CA SER A 40 -11.70 -1.58 -4.73
C SER A 40 -11.48 -2.33 -3.41
N ILE A 41 -11.58 -1.64 -2.28
CA ILE A 41 -11.40 -2.23 -0.95
C ILE A 41 -12.52 -3.22 -0.63
N GLU A 42 -13.76 -2.88 -0.92
CA GLU A 42 -14.92 -3.76 -0.74
C GLU A 42 -14.75 -5.06 -1.56
N LEU A 43 -14.31 -4.94 -2.81
CA LEU A 43 -14.09 -6.10 -3.69
C LEU A 43 -12.99 -7.03 -3.14
N LEU A 44 -11.88 -6.49 -2.64
CA LEU A 44 -10.82 -7.28 -2.00
C LEU A 44 -11.36 -8.03 -0.78
N LYS A 45 -12.12 -7.35 0.07
CA LYS A 45 -12.69 -7.96 1.29
C LYS A 45 -13.70 -9.06 0.95
N GLN A 46 -14.55 -8.87 -0.08
CA GLN A 46 -15.48 -9.90 -0.56
C GLN A 46 -14.75 -11.17 -1.03
N HIS A 47 -13.49 -11.04 -1.51
CA HIS A 47 -12.66 -12.15 -1.93
C HIS A 47 -11.70 -12.67 -0.82
N GLY A 48 -11.92 -12.25 0.43
CA GLY A 48 -11.22 -12.78 1.59
C GLY A 48 -9.81 -12.23 1.79
N TYR A 49 -9.45 -11.10 1.18
CA TYR A 49 -8.19 -10.44 1.43
C TYR A 49 -8.24 -9.54 2.66
N LEU A 50 -7.19 -9.58 3.48
CA LEU A 50 -6.84 -8.48 4.36
C LEU A 50 -6.33 -7.32 3.50
N VAL A 51 -6.64 -6.09 3.88
CA VAL A 51 -6.14 -4.89 3.20
C VAL A 51 -5.28 -4.10 4.17
N VAL A 52 -4.00 -3.99 3.82
CA VAL A 52 -2.98 -3.41 4.70
C VAL A 52 -2.26 -2.28 3.96
N VAL A 53 -2.24 -1.10 4.56
CA VAL A 53 -1.51 0.05 4.01
C VAL A 53 -0.06 0.02 4.46
N VAL A 54 0.87 0.14 3.50
CA VAL A 54 2.33 0.21 3.74
C VAL A 54 2.91 1.43 3.03
N THR A 55 3.39 2.42 3.78
CA THR A 55 3.70 3.73 3.23
C THR A 55 5.00 4.34 3.76
N ASN A 56 5.82 4.87 2.84
CA ASN A 56 6.99 5.67 3.21
C ASN A 56 6.55 7.12 3.45
N GLN A 57 6.77 7.62 4.67
CA GLN A 57 6.35 8.94 5.13
C GLN A 57 7.55 9.81 5.55
N SER A 58 8.47 10.05 4.62
CA SER A 58 9.71 10.80 4.87
C SER A 58 9.50 12.28 5.22
N GLY A 59 8.29 12.82 5.05
CA GLY A 59 7.94 14.15 5.54
C GLY A 59 8.12 14.31 7.05
N ILE A 60 7.95 13.23 7.81
CA ILE A 60 8.22 13.19 9.26
C ILE A 60 9.72 13.38 9.51
N GLY A 61 10.56 12.58 8.88
CA GLY A 61 12.02 12.70 9.00
C GLY A 61 12.58 14.03 8.47
N ARG A 62 11.85 14.72 7.59
CA ARG A 62 12.18 16.06 7.07
C ARG A 62 11.64 17.19 7.95
N ASN A 63 10.91 16.89 9.02
CA ASN A 63 10.23 17.86 9.88
C ASN A 63 9.21 18.75 9.11
N ILE A 64 8.58 18.22 8.05
CA ILE A 64 7.52 18.91 7.30
C ILE A 64 6.19 18.76 8.02
N TYR A 65 5.94 17.58 8.61
CA TYR A 65 4.81 17.27 9.48
C TYR A 65 5.25 16.23 10.51
N ASN A 66 4.45 15.99 11.53
CA ASN A 66 4.74 15.04 12.59
C ASN A 66 3.88 13.76 12.48
N GLU A 67 4.16 12.78 13.35
CA GLU A 67 3.40 11.52 13.37
C GLU A 67 1.91 11.73 13.69
N ALA A 68 1.56 12.71 14.54
CA ALA A 68 0.16 13.01 14.86
C ALA A 68 -0.61 13.49 13.63
N ASP A 69 0.00 14.31 12.77
CA ASP A 69 -0.59 14.76 11.51
C ASP A 69 -0.83 13.56 10.58
N MET A 70 0.15 12.66 10.48
CA MET A 70 0.04 11.44 9.68
C MET A 70 -1.06 10.51 10.23
N HIS A 71 -1.12 10.30 11.55
CA HIS A 71 -2.17 9.48 12.15
C HIS A 71 -3.57 10.06 11.90
N ALA A 72 -3.74 11.39 11.97
CA ALA A 72 -5.00 12.04 11.63
C ALA A 72 -5.42 11.76 10.17
N ILE A 73 -4.46 11.72 9.23
CA ILE A 73 -4.71 11.30 7.84
C ILE A 73 -5.19 9.85 7.79
N HIS A 74 -4.50 8.93 8.49
CA HIS A 74 -4.85 7.51 8.52
C HIS A 74 -6.24 7.28 9.14
N GLU A 75 -6.56 7.97 10.22
CA GLU A 75 -7.89 7.94 10.84
C GLU A 75 -8.97 8.42 9.87
N SER A 76 -8.73 9.54 9.19
CA SER A 76 -9.66 10.07 8.19
C SER A 76 -9.87 9.11 7.00
N ILE A 77 -8.82 8.44 6.53
CA ILE A 77 -8.94 7.39 5.50
C ILE A 77 -9.81 6.24 6.03
N GLN A 78 -9.55 5.78 7.23
CA GLN A 78 -10.27 4.67 7.85
C GLN A 78 -11.76 5.00 8.05
N GLU A 79 -12.07 6.21 8.50
CA GLU A 79 -13.45 6.71 8.62
C GLU A 79 -14.17 6.74 7.27
N GLN A 80 -13.52 7.31 6.24
CA GLN A 80 -14.08 7.38 4.89
C GLN A 80 -14.29 6.00 4.27
N LEU A 81 -13.52 4.99 4.67
CA LEU A 81 -13.66 3.60 4.24
C LEU A 81 -14.44 2.72 5.23
N SER A 82 -15.12 3.33 6.21
CA SER A 82 -15.98 2.64 7.19
C SER A 82 -15.26 1.52 7.97
N GLY A 83 -13.99 1.75 8.32
CA GLY A 83 -13.19 0.81 9.08
C GLY A 83 -12.72 -0.42 8.27
N ALA A 84 -12.72 -0.35 6.94
CA ALA A 84 -12.47 -1.51 6.10
C ALA A 84 -11.02 -1.96 6.03
N LEU A 85 -10.04 -1.12 6.40
CA LEU A 85 -8.62 -1.44 6.36
C LEU A 85 -8.20 -2.21 7.63
N ASN A 86 -7.32 -3.18 7.46
CA ASN A 86 -6.86 -4.07 8.52
C ASN A 86 -5.62 -3.56 9.26
N GLY A 87 -4.92 -2.57 8.70
CA GLY A 87 -3.77 -1.96 9.36
C GLY A 87 -3.08 -0.92 8.51
N PHE A 88 -2.30 -0.06 9.20
CA PHE A 88 -1.42 0.94 8.59
C PHE A 88 -0.03 0.75 9.16
N TYR A 89 0.95 0.58 8.27
CA TYR A 89 2.36 0.49 8.60
C TYR A 89 3.10 1.57 7.84
N PHE A 90 3.93 2.33 8.51
CA PHE A 90 4.63 3.47 7.92
C PHE A 90 6.11 3.49 8.27
N CYS A 91 6.89 4.14 7.43
CA CYS A 91 8.29 4.43 7.69
C CYS A 91 8.49 5.95 7.71
N PRO A 92 8.92 6.53 8.85
CA PRO A 92 9.13 7.98 8.97
C PRO A 92 10.51 8.43 8.48
N HIS A 93 11.40 7.49 8.16
CA HIS A 93 12.82 7.75 7.93
C HIS A 93 13.12 8.36 6.55
N LEU A 94 14.26 9.04 6.47
CA LEU A 94 14.79 9.53 5.19
C LEU A 94 15.39 8.38 4.36
N PRO A 95 15.50 8.56 3.03
CA PRO A 95 16.12 7.54 2.17
C PRO A 95 17.55 7.15 2.56
N CYS A 96 18.30 8.08 3.20
CA CYS A 96 19.69 7.87 3.60
C CYS A 96 19.88 7.25 5.00
N ASP A 97 18.80 7.04 5.77
CA ASP A 97 18.90 6.57 7.16
C ASP A 97 19.22 5.07 7.28
N GLY A 98 19.12 4.31 6.17
CA GLY A 98 19.46 2.88 6.14
C GLY A 98 18.57 2.00 7.02
N CYS A 99 17.32 2.43 7.31
CA CYS A 99 16.40 1.69 8.17
C CYS A 99 15.85 0.43 7.50
N ALA A 100 15.42 -0.55 8.31
CA ALA A 100 14.81 -1.79 7.82
C ALA A 100 13.36 -1.61 7.31
N CYS A 101 12.66 -0.54 7.70
CA CYS A 101 11.24 -0.38 7.42
C CYS A 101 10.94 0.32 6.08
N ARG A 102 11.86 1.17 5.57
CA ARG A 102 11.61 1.92 4.34
C ARG A 102 11.57 1.00 3.11
N LYS A 103 10.45 1.03 2.36
CA LYS A 103 10.37 0.34 1.06
C LYS A 103 11.55 0.76 0.16
N PRO A 104 12.23 -0.16 -0.53
CA PRO A 104 11.84 -1.55 -0.78
C PRO A 104 12.27 -2.56 0.30
N ASN A 105 12.76 -2.14 1.47
CA ASN A 105 13.01 -3.03 2.61
C ASN A 105 11.68 -3.56 3.18
N LEU A 106 11.73 -4.68 3.90
CA LEU A 106 10.56 -5.48 4.25
C LEU A 106 10.00 -5.23 5.65
N GLY A 107 10.61 -4.34 6.46
CA GLY A 107 10.23 -4.19 7.86
C GLY A 107 8.74 -3.93 8.10
N MET A 108 8.07 -3.15 7.26
CA MET A 108 6.62 -2.93 7.36
C MET A 108 5.81 -4.18 6.98
N ILE A 109 6.23 -4.90 5.94
CA ILE A 109 5.59 -6.16 5.50
C ILE A 109 5.73 -7.23 6.58
N GLU A 110 6.92 -7.37 7.16
CA GLU A 110 7.22 -8.36 8.21
C GLU A 110 6.44 -8.06 9.49
N ALA A 111 6.33 -6.79 9.89
CA ALA A 111 5.52 -6.37 11.03
C ALA A 111 4.03 -6.72 10.80
N ALA A 112 3.48 -6.36 9.65
CA ALA A 112 2.09 -6.68 9.31
C ALA A 112 1.86 -8.20 9.27
N ARG A 113 2.80 -8.97 8.71
CA ARG A 113 2.73 -10.43 8.70
C ARG A 113 2.66 -11.02 10.10
N ALA A 114 3.50 -10.52 11.01
CA ALA A 114 3.55 -11.00 12.39
C ALA A 114 2.26 -10.66 13.16
N ASP A 115 1.77 -9.43 12.99
CA ASP A 115 0.59 -8.92 13.71
C ASP A 115 -0.72 -9.59 13.25
N LEU A 116 -0.85 -9.84 11.94
CA LEU A 116 -2.10 -10.25 11.30
C LEU A 116 -2.11 -11.72 10.83
N GLY A 117 -1.01 -12.45 10.95
CA GLY A 117 -0.91 -13.84 10.52
C GLY A 117 -1.12 -14.01 9.01
N ILE A 118 -0.38 -13.23 8.20
CA ILE A 118 -0.58 -13.16 6.75
C ILE A 118 0.06 -14.34 6.03
N ASP A 119 -0.72 -14.98 5.13
CA ASP A 119 -0.23 -15.92 4.12
C ASP A 119 0.42 -15.15 2.98
N MET A 120 1.75 -15.12 2.96
CA MET A 120 2.52 -14.38 1.96
C MET A 120 2.41 -14.98 0.56
N GLU A 121 2.32 -16.29 0.42
CA GLU A 121 2.29 -16.98 -0.88
C GLU A 121 1.09 -16.53 -1.75
N ASN A 122 -0.04 -16.22 -1.12
CA ASN A 122 -1.26 -15.80 -1.77
C ASN A 122 -1.53 -14.28 -1.67
N SER A 123 -0.50 -13.52 -1.32
CA SER A 123 -0.60 -12.08 -1.10
C SER A 123 -0.04 -11.24 -2.25
N TRP A 124 -0.37 -9.95 -2.24
CA TRP A 124 -0.01 -9.00 -3.29
C TRP A 124 0.54 -7.71 -2.71
N MET A 125 1.40 -7.03 -3.47
CA MET A 125 1.78 -5.63 -3.26
C MET A 125 1.28 -4.79 -4.42
N ILE A 126 0.55 -3.70 -4.13
CA ILE A 126 0.05 -2.73 -5.11
C ILE A 126 0.64 -1.36 -4.80
N GLY A 127 1.20 -0.70 -5.80
CA GLY A 127 1.67 0.67 -5.68
C GLY A 127 1.84 1.36 -7.03
N ASP A 128 2.20 2.64 -6.98
CA ASP A 128 2.43 3.50 -8.15
C ASP A 128 3.92 3.74 -8.42
N LYS A 129 4.81 3.21 -7.57
CA LYS A 129 6.25 3.46 -7.67
C LYS A 129 7.04 2.18 -7.92
N LYS A 130 8.18 2.30 -8.60
CA LYS A 130 9.14 1.21 -8.78
C LYS A 130 9.44 0.49 -7.46
N LEU A 131 9.68 1.25 -6.39
CA LEU A 131 9.99 0.68 -5.07
C LEU A 131 8.86 -0.18 -4.48
N ASP A 132 7.62 0.02 -4.87
CA ASP A 132 6.50 -0.83 -4.43
C ASP A 132 6.59 -2.21 -5.10
N VAL A 133 6.87 -2.23 -6.41
CA VAL A 133 7.12 -3.48 -7.16
C VAL A 133 8.33 -4.20 -6.56
N GLU A 134 9.44 -3.50 -6.35
CA GLU A 134 10.64 -4.06 -5.71
C GLU A 134 10.36 -4.61 -4.30
N THR A 135 9.49 -3.94 -3.53
CA THR A 135 9.06 -4.44 -2.21
C THR A 135 8.33 -5.77 -2.32
N GLY A 136 7.40 -5.89 -3.25
CA GLY A 136 6.69 -7.14 -3.50
C GLY A 136 7.62 -8.26 -3.97
N GLU A 137 8.53 -7.97 -4.89
CA GLU A 137 9.54 -8.92 -5.37
C GLU A 137 10.45 -9.39 -4.22
N ASN A 138 10.95 -8.47 -3.39
CA ASN A 138 11.78 -8.78 -2.23
C ASN A 138 11.03 -9.62 -1.18
N ALA A 139 9.73 -9.41 -1.04
CA ALA A 139 8.87 -10.20 -0.15
C ALA A 139 8.46 -11.56 -0.74
N GLY A 140 8.77 -11.82 -2.00
CA GLY A 140 8.38 -13.04 -2.70
C GLY A 140 6.88 -13.16 -2.95
N ILE A 141 6.18 -12.03 -3.05
CA ILE A 141 4.74 -11.96 -3.31
C ILE A 141 4.47 -11.38 -4.70
N LYS A 142 3.25 -11.57 -5.20
CA LYS A 142 2.83 -11.00 -6.49
C LYS A 142 2.75 -9.48 -6.43
N THR A 143 2.95 -8.84 -7.57
CA THR A 143 3.02 -7.38 -7.68
C THR A 143 2.01 -6.83 -8.68
N ALA A 144 1.42 -5.70 -8.32
CA ALA A 144 0.60 -4.91 -9.23
C ALA A 144 1.07 -3.45 -9.22
N MET A 145 1.21 -2.87 -10.39
CA MET A 145 1.51 -1.45 -10.55
C MET A 145 0.33 -0.71 -11.15
N VAL A 146 -0.02 0.41 -10.56
CA VAL A 146 -1.04 1.32 -11.07
C VAL A 146 -0.41 2.54 -11.73
N LEU A 147 -1.06 3.07 -12.78
CA LEU A 147 -0.56 4.20 -13.55
C LEU A 147 -1.02 5.57 -13.00
N THR A 148 -1.69 5.58 -11.86
CA THR A 148 -1.98 6.79 -11.08
C THR A 148 -0.73 7.30 -10.37
N GLY A 149 -0.80 8.43 -9.70
CA GLY A 149 0.34 9.00 -9.00
C GLY A 149 1.57 9.15 -9.90
N TYR A 150 2.67 8.52 -9.50
CA TYR A 150 3.92 8.47 -10.26
C TYR A 150 4.00 7.28 -11.25
N GLY A 151 2.96 6.46 -11.36
CA GLY A 151 2.99 5.19 -12.08
C GLY A 151 3.42 5.29 -13.54
N LYS A 152 2.89 6.28 -14.29
CA LYS A 152 3.27 6.50 -15.70
C LYS A 152 4.77 6.81 -15.89
N ARG A 153 5.41 7.38 -14.88
CA ARG A 153 6.85 7.63 -14.88
C ARG A 153 7.60 6.37 -14.49
N HIS A 154 7.28 5.81 -13.34
CA HIS A 154 8.03 4.72 -12.73
C HIS A 154 7.91 3.38 -13.48
N VAL A 155 6.82 3.15 -14.23
CA VAL A 155 6.69 1.94 -15.06
C VAL A 155 7.82 1.81 -16.09
N LYS A 156 8.37 2.93 -16.54
CA LYS A 156 9.49 2.96 -17.51
C LYS A 156 10.84 2.64 -16.86
N GLU A 157 10.91 2.68 -15.55
CA GLU A 157 12.13 2.44 -14.75
C GLU A 157 12.21 0.98 -14.26
N LEU A 158 11.15 0.18 -14.50
CA LEU A 158 11.11 -1.22 -14.09
C LEU A 158 12.05 -2.07 -14.95
N GLU A 159 12.82 -2.94 -14.30
CA GLU A 159 13.67 -3.94 -14.99
C GLU A 159 12.87 -5.14 -15.49
N ARG A 160 11.77 -5.44 -14.80
CA ARG A 160 10.83 -6.52 -15.14
C ARG A 160 9.40 -5.99 -15.01
N PRO A 161 8.46 -6.49 -15.83
CA PRO A 161 7.06 -6.11 -15.68
C PRO A 161 6.51 -6.67 -14.35
N PRO A 162 5.58 -5.95 -13.69
CA PRO A 162 4.83 -6.50 -12.56
C PRO A 162 3.87 -7.60 -13.07
N ASP A 163 3.34 -8.43 -12.16
CA ASP A 163 2.34 -9.45 -12.53
C ASP A 163 1.06 -8.81 -13.09
N VAL A 164 0.70 -7.64 -12.59
CA VAL A 164 -0.42 -6.82 -13.09
C VAL A 164 0.03 -5.38 -13.31
N LEU A 165 -0.23 -4.84 -14.49
CA LEU A 165 -0.13 -3.40 -14.81
C LEU A 165 -1.54 -2.89 -15.12
N ALA A 166 -2.02 -1.88 -14.39
CA ALA A 166 -3.38 -1.38 -14.49
C ALA A 166 -3.44 0.16 -14.49
N GLU A 167 -4.48 0.74 -15.09
CA GLU A 167 -4.66 2.19 -15.13
C GLU A 167 -4.91 2.77 -13.72
N ASN A 168 -5.57 2.00 -12.84
CA ASN A 168 -5.94 2.43 -11.50
C ASN A 168 -6.13 1.23 -10.56
N LEU A 169 -6.38 1.53 -9.28
CA LEU A 169 -6.55 0.53 -8.23
C LEU A 169 -7.70 -0.45 -8.52
N LEU A 170 -8.85 0.03 -9.00
CA LEU A 170 -10.00 -0.84 -9.25
C LEU A 170 -9.71 -1.85 -10.36
N GLU A 171 -9.06 -1.43 -11.43
CA GLU A 171 -8.66 -2.33 -12.51
C GLU A 171 -7.65 -3.37 -12.02
N ALA A 172 -6.67 -2.95 -11.23
CA ALA A 172 -5.71 -3.86 -10.61
C ALA A 172 -6.42 -4.91 -9.75
N VAL A 173 -7.31 -4.47 -8.87
CA VAL A 173 -8.08 -5.35 -7.97
C VAL A 173 -8.95 -6.32 -8.76
N LYS A 174 -9.67 -5.88 -9.79
CA LYS A 174 -10.47 -6.75 -10.65
C LYS A 174 -9.64 -7.87 -11.28
N ARG A 175 -8.42 -7.59 -11.71
CA ARG A 175 -7.50 -8.60 -12.26
C ARG A 175 -6.98 -9.54 -11.17
N ILE A 176 -6.67 -9.04 -9.99
CA ILE A 176 -6.20 -9.85 -8.85
C ILE A 176 -7.26 -10.87 -8.41
N VAL A 177 -8.52 -10.45 -8.31
CA VAL A 177 -9.59 -11.33 -7.83
C VAL A 177 -10.13 -12.28 -8.90
N ALA A 178 -9.86 -12.02 -10.17
CA ALA A 178 -10.27 -12.88 -11.30
C ALA A 178 -9.29 -14.03 -11.56
N GLY A 179 -8.06 -13.93 -11.10
CA GLY A 179 -7.00 -14.88 -11.39
C GLY A 179 -6.46 -15.63 -10.27
#